data_88a75e0394847452bbc00918366cc139
#
_entry.id   88a75e0394847452bbc00918366cc139
#
_cell.length_a   1.000
_cell.length_b   1.000
_cell.length_c   1.000
_cell.angle_alpha   90.00
_cell.angle_beta   90.00
_cell.angle_gamma   90.00
#
_symmetry.space_group_name_H-M   'P 1'
#
loop_
_entity.id
_entity.type
_entity.pdbx_description
1 polymer ?
#
loop_
_entity_poly.entity_id
_entity_poly.type
_entity_poly.pdbx_seq_one_letter_code
_entity_poly.pdbx_strand_id
1 'polypeptide(L)'
;LAGNKSDEIMLSNIFYDITKPIIENIFPINGQYINSSNISFNTNEKLQKIDYNWLSSDNKSIISTKDSIGVGEQTLIASENDKLVDGEIYSLIIQGMDRSGNLSDTLLVNNIRFDTSKPEFLINYPKNNQYISSTDLEYNISEDLLSGEIIWESVNSNIDLNSPHIIKLI
;
A
#
# COMPACT_ATOMS: atom_id res chain seq x y z
N LEU A 1 -24.46 63.56 -15.25
CA LEU A 1 -24.72 62.15 -15.20
C LEU A 1 -26.14 61.91 -15.65
N ALA A 2 -26.39 61.14 -16.71
CA ALA A 2 -27.67 61.00 -17.39
C ALA A 2 -28.68 60.10 -16.63
N GLY A 3 -28.25 59.49 -15.50
CA GLY A 3 -29.14 58.67 -14.66
C GLY A 3 -29.55 57.31 -15.25
N ASN A 4 -28.90 56.86 -16.31
CA ASN A 4 -29.14 55.55 -16.93
C ASN A 4 -28.74 54.42 -15.96
N LYS A 5 -29.61 53.45 -15.81
CA LYS A 5 -29.34 52.25 -15.01
C LYS A 5 -28.79 51.14 -15.93
N SER A 6 -27.87 50.35 -15.44
CA SER A 6 -27.45 49.09 -16.08
C SER A 6 -28.54 48.03 -15.96
N ASP A 7 -28.51 47.05 -16.81
CA ASP A 7 -29.32 45.84 -16.64
C ASP A 7 -28.89 45.10 -15.37
N GLU A 8 -29.86 44.41 -14.77
CA GLU A 8 -29.59 43.54 -13.62
C GLU A 8 -28.94 42.24 -14.07
N ILE A 9 -27.83 41.88 -13.40
CA ILE A 9 -27.16 40.61 -13.63
C ILE A 9 -27.43 39.69 -12.44
N MET A 10 -28.08 38.56 -12.72
CA MET A 10 -28.33 37.52 -11.72
C MET A 10 -27.33 36.38 -11.88
N LEU A 11 -26.60 36.04 -10.82
CA LEU A 11 -25.79 34.84 -10.73
C LEU A 11 -26.55 33.77 -9.92
N SER A 12 -26.57 32.54 -10.41
CA SER A 12 -27.25 31.43 -9.77
C SER A 12 -26.33 30.24 -9.60
N ASN A 13 -26.69 29.31 -8.68
CA ASN A 13 -25.92 28.07 -8.41
C ASN A 13 -24.49 28.33 -7.96
N ILE A 14 -24.27 29.37 -7.16
CA ILE A 14 -22.99 29.64 -6.51
C ILE A 14 -22.97 28.87 -5.20
N PHE A 15 -21.98 27.97 -5.04
CA PHE A 15 -21.76 27.22 -3.82
C PHE A 15 -20.61 27.87 -3.06
N TYR A 16 -20.84 28.16 -1.78
CA TYR A 16 -19.83 28.69 -0.86
C TYR A 16 -19.46 27.59 0.13
N ASP A 17 -18.21 27.15 0.11
CA ASP A 17 -17.69 26.09 0.98
C ASP A 17 -16.27 26.47 1.42
N ILE A 18 -16.06 26.47 2.74
CA ILE A 18 -14.78 26.75 3.40
C ILE A 18 -14.33 25.58 4.29
N THR A 19 -15.02 24.45 4.19
CA THR A 19 -14.73 23.27 5.00
C THR A 19 -13.58 22.49 4.37
N LYS A 20 -12.60 22.12 5.18
CA LYS A 20 -11.50 21.27 4.71
C LYS A 20 -11.97 19.83 4.57
N PRO A 21 -11.59 19.13 3.50
CA PRO A 21 -11.79 17.69 3.42
C PRO A 21 -10.97 16.97 4.49
N ILE A 22 -11.51 15.86 4.99
CA ILE A 22 -10.86 14.97 5.95
C ILE A 22 -10.41 13.73 5.21
N ILE A 23 -9.13 13.38 5.36
CA ILE A 23 -8.53 12.13 4.88
C ILE A 23 -8.06 11.35 6.09
N GLU A 24 -8.47 10.09 6.21
CA GLU A 24 -8.16 9.23 7.36
C GLU A 24 -7.99 7.76 6.95
N ASN A 25 -7.66 6.90 7.92
CA ASN A 25 -7.49 5.45 7.71
C ASN A 25 -6.55 5.11 6.55
N ILE A 26 -5.43 5.82 6.50
CA ILE A 26 -4.46 5.65 5.42
C ILE A 26 -3.71 4.31 5.55
N PHE A 27 -3.52 3.66 4.42
CA PHE A 27 -2.62 2.54 4.23
C PHE A 27 -1.64 2.89 3.08
N PRO A 28 -0.33 2.60 3.20
CA PRO A 28 0.34 1.93 4.33
C PRO A 28 0.39 2.77 5.60
N ILE A 29 0.62 2.13 6.75
CA ILE A 29 0.82 2.78 8.05
C ILE A 29 2.31 2.90 8.38
N ASN A 30 2.64 3.67 9.45
CA ASN A 30 4.03 3.81 9.90
C ASN A 30 4.70 2.46 10.18
N GLY A 31 5.92 2.30 9.68
CA GLY A 31 6.75 1.11 9.90
C GLY A 31 6.35 -0.13 9.10
N GLN A 32 5.42 -0.02 8.18
CA GLN A 32 4.90 -1.16 7.43
C GLN A 32 5.80 -1.59 6.28
N TYR A 33 5.86 -2.91 6.06
CA TYR A 33 6.40 -3.51 4.84
C TYR A 33 5.31 -3.59 3.78
N ILE A 34 5.63 -3.18 2.56
CA ILE A 34 4.72 -3.21 1.40
C ILE A 34 5.44 -3.76 0.17
N ASN A 35 4.72 -4.43 -0.69
CA ASN A 35 5.21 -4.95 -1.98
C ASN A 35 4.58 -4.25 -3.19
N SER A 36 3.78 -3.23 -2.95
CA SER A 36 3.21 -2.37 -3.99
C SER A 36 3.10 -0.93 -3.47
N SER A 37 3.10 0.05 -4.37
CA SER A 37 2.91 1.47 -4.03
C SER A 37 1.42 1.88 -3.96
N ASN A 38 0.51 0.93 -3.81
CA ASN A 38 -0.91 1.22 -3.63
C ASN A 38 -1.14 1.96 -2.32
N ILE A 39 -2.05 2.95 -2.36
CA ILE A 39 -2.43 3.75 -1.20
C ILE A 39 -3.93 3.63 -1.02
N SER A 40 -4.40 3.30 0.18
CA SER A 40 -5.83 3.36 0.49
C SER A 40 -6.10 4.34 1.63
N PHE A 41 -7.27 4.97 1.62
CA PHE A 41 -7.71 5.94 2.61
C PHE A 41 -9.22 6.14 2.55
N ASN A 42 -9.77 6.79 3.58
CA ASN A 42 -11.15 7.29 3.57
C ASN A 42 -11.16 8.81 3.39
N THR A 43 -12.18 9.33 2.69
CA THR A 43 -12.46 10.76 2.65
C THR A 43 -13.94 11.03 2.92
N ASN A 44 -14.23 12.09 3.69
CA ASN A 44 -15.57 12.50 4.06
C ASN A 44 -16.36 13.16 2.91
N GLU A 45 -15.65 13.63 1.88
CA GLU A 45 -16.23 14.33 0.73
C GLU A 45 -15.47 14.07 -0.57
N LYS A 46 -16.04 14.52 -1.69
CA LYS A 46 -15.37 14.42 -3.00
C LYS A 46 -14.20 15.39 -3.09
N LEU A 47 -13.04 14.87 -3.48
CA LEU A 47 -11.88 15.69 -3.78
C LEU A 47 -11.81 16.00 -5.27
N GLN A 48 -11.42 17.23 -5.61
CA GLN A 48 -11.05 17.59 -6.96
C GLN A 48 -9.77 16.87 -7.35
N LYS A 49 -8.79 16.85 -6.43
CA LYS A 49 -7.53 16.12 -6.60
C LYS A 49 -6.97 15.67 -5.26
N ILE A 50 -6.06 14.72 -5.33
CA ILE A 50 -5.16 14.32 -4.26
C ILE A 50 -3.73 14.31 -4.78
N ASP A 51 -2.84 14.96 -4.06
CA ASP A 51 -1.41 14.96 -4.31
C ASP A 51 -0.75 14.01 -3.30
N TYR A 52 0.16 13.17 -3.76
CA TYR A 52 0.95 12.31 -2.90
C TYR A 52 2.41 12.23 -3.36
N ASN A 53 3.29 12.05 -2.39
CA ASN A 53 4.72 12.02 -2.61
C ASN A 53 5.37 10.90 -1.79
N TRP A 54 6.03 9.97 -2.48
CA TRP A 54 6.92 9.00 -1.89
C TRP A 54 8.32 9.62 -1.81
N LEU A 55 8.79 9.84 -0.60
CA LEU A 55 10.11 10.40 -0.32
C LEU A 55 11.02 9.29 0.21
N SER A 56 12.07 8.94 -0.53
CA SER A 56 13.05 7.94 -0.12
C SER A 56 14.02 8.45 0.95
N SER A 57 14.75 7.55 1.59
CA SER A 57 15.73 7.87 2.62
C SER A 57 16.86 8.79 2.14
N ASP A 58 17.17 8.78 0.84
CA ASP A 58 18.15 9.66 0.19
C ASP A 58 17.54 10.97 -0.36
N ASN A 59 16.31 11.32 0.07
CA ASN A 59 15.55 12.52 -0.31
C ASN A 59 15.15 12.60 -1.80
N LYS A 60 15.06 11.48 -2.48
CA LYS A 60 14.43 11.44 -3.81
C LYS A 60 12.92 11.39 -3.68
N SER A 61 12.23 12.22 -4.45
CA SER A 61 10.77 12.35 -4.43
C SER A 61 10.15 11.74 -5.68
N ILE A 62 9.07 10.97 -5.47
CA ILE A 62 8.17 10.54 -6.53
C ILE A 62 6.82 11.19 -6.24
N ILE A 63 6.52 12.26 -6.98
CA ILE A 63 5.31 13.07 -6.78
C ILE A 63 4.29 12.68 -7.83
N SER A 64 3.08 12.40 -7.39
CA SER A 64 1.96 12.05 -8.24
C SER A 64 0.69 12.78 -7.81
N THR A 65 -0.19 13.00 -8.78
CA THR A 65 -1.51 13.61 -8.57
C THR A 65 -2.59 12.71 -9.16
N LYS A 66 -3.68 12.56 -8.46
CA LYS A 66 -4.89 11.89 -8.95
C LYS A 66 -6.09 12.82 -8.83
N ASP A 67 -6.81 12.98 -9.94
CA ASP A 67 -8.01 13.81 -9.99
C ASP A 67 -9.28 12.99 -9.72
N SER A 68 -10.33 13.68 -9.30
CA SER A 68 -11.69 13.14 -9.16
C SER A 68 -11.81 11.96 -8.20
N ILE A 69 -11.46 12.18 -6.95
CA ILE A 69 -11.59 11.20 -5.87
C ILE A 69 -13.04 11.17 -5.34
N GLY A 70 -13.59 9.98 -5.18
CA GLY A 70 -14.92 9.75 -4.62
C GLY A 70 -15.00 10.02 -3.12
N VAL A 71 -16.18 9.79 -2.52
CA VAL A 71 -16.40 9.81 -1.06
C VAL A 71 -16.21 8.41 -0.51
N GLY A 72 -15.79 8.29 0.75
CA GLY A 72 -15.60 7.03 1.45
C GLY A 72 -14.26 6.38 1.17
N GLU A 73 -14.22 5.07 1.19
CA GLU A 73 -13.01 4.29 0.97
C GLU A 73 -12.52 4.41 -0.48
N GLN A 74 -11.26 4.75 -0.63
CA GLN A 74 -10.59 4.97 -1.91
C GLN A 74 -9.28 4.19 -1.96
N THR A 75 -8.90 3.75 -3.17
CA THR A 75 -7.60 3.15 -3.43
C THR A 75 -6.95 3.81 -4.64
N LEU A 76 -5.75 4.36 -4.45
CA LEU A 76 -4.88 4.79 -5.52
C LEU A 76 -4.02 3.58 -5.92
N ILE A 77 -4.25 3.09 -7.13
CA ILE A 77 -3.47 1.97 -7.66
C ILE A 77 -2.15 2.51 -8.18
N ALA A 78 -1.06 1.83 -7.85
CA ALA A 78 0.28 2.10 -8.33
C ALA A 78 0.30 2.33 -9.84
N SER A 79 0.95 3.39 -10.26
CA SER A 79 1.20 3.67 -11.68
C SER A 79 2.64 3.28 -12.06
N GLU A 80 2.93 3.21 -13.37
CA GLU A 80 4.32 2.99 -13.82
C GLU A 80 5.27 4.11 -13.39
N ASN A 81 4.75 5.28 -13.04
CA ASN A 81 5.53 6.42 -12.55
C ASN A 81 5.85 6.32 -11.05
N ASP A 82 5.13 5.47 -10.30
CA ASP A 82 5.32 5.26 -8.86
C ASP A 82 6.30 4.10 -8.60
N LYS A 83 7.41 4.05 -9.33
CA LYS A 83 8.41 2.98 -9.20
C LYS A 83 9.25 3.18 -7.94
N LEU A 84 8.83 2.53 -6.88
CA LEU A 84 9.64 2.40 -5.67
C LEU A 84 10.78 1.41 -5.90
N VAL A 85 11.89 1.61 -5.21
CA VAL A 85 13.08 0.76 -5.29
C VAL A 85 13.03 -0.28 -4.19
N ASP A 86 13.25 -1.54 -4.56
CA ASP A 86 13.28 -2.68 -3.64
C ASP A 86 14.35 -2.50 -2.55
N GLY A 87 13.99 -2.82 -1.30
CA GLY A 87 14.84 -2.65 -0.13
C GLY A 87 14.90 -1.23 0.45
N GLU A 88 14.33 -0.22 -0.22
CA GLU A 88 14.36 1.17 0.24
C GLU A 88 13.29 1.48 1.27
N ILE A 89 13.56 2.53 2.08
CA ILE A 89 12.65 3.07 3.09
C ILE A 89 12.07 4.39 2.59
N TYR A 90 10.76 4.52 2.68
CA TYR A 90 10.03 5.69 2.22
C TYR A 90 9.24 6.36 3.34
N SER A 91 9.01 7.66 3.14
CA SER A 91 7.92 8.41 3.77
C SER A 91 6.88 8.74 2.70
N LEU A 92 5.60 8.63 3.05
CA LEU A 92 4.49 8.99 2.19
C LEU A 92 3.83 10.25 2.73
N ILE A 93 3.74 11.28 1.88
CA ILE A 93 3.08 12.55 2.17
C ILE A 93 1.85 12.64 1.30
N ILE A 94 0.69 12.94 1.88
CA ILE A 94 -0.59 13.03 1.17
C ILE A 94 -1.32 14.32 1.55
N GLN A 95 -1.93 14.97 0.55
CA GLN A 95 -2.85 16.09 0.73
C GLN A 95 -3.92 16.11 -0.34
N GLY A 96 -5.18 16.26 0.06
CA GLY A 96 -6.33 16.39 -0.83
C GLY A 96 -6.81 17.83 -0.96
N MET A 97 -7.48 18.13 -2.07
CA MET A 97 -8.15 19.40 -2.32
C MET A 97 -9.58 19.13 -2.80
N ASP A 98 -10.57 19.80 -2.20
CA ASP A 98 -11.95 19.74 -2.64
C ASP A 98 -12.21 20.60 -3.89
N ARG A 99 -13.48 20.66 -4.33
CA ARG A 99 -13.89 21.46 -5.49
C ARG A 99 -13.86 22.97 -5.24
N SER A 100 -13.94 23.39 -3.98
CA SER A 100 -13.93 24.79 -3.57
C SER A 100 -12.51 25.33 -3.38
N GLY A 101 -11.51 24.44 -3.45
CA GLY A 101 -10.10 24.76 -3.29
C GLY A 101 -9.60 24.63 -1.84
N ASN A 102 -10.43 24.10 -0.92
CA ASN A 102 -9.99 23.85 0.46
C ASN A 102 -9.04 22.65 0.49
N LEU A 103 -7.94 22.80 1.21
CA LEU A 103 -6.93 21.73 1.37
C LEU A 103 -7.18 20.94 2.66
N SER A 104 -7.06 19.63 2.59
CA SER A 104 -6.98 18.78 3.79
C SER A 104 -5.73 19.10 4.60
N ASP A 105 -5.70 18.63 5.85
CA ASP A 105 -4.43 18.55 6.56
C ASP A 105 -3.48 17.59 5.83
N THR A 106 -2.18 17.87 5.89
CA THR A 106 -1.16 17.00 5.31
C THR A 106 -0.98 15.78 6.20
N LEU A 107 -1.11 14.60 5.62
CA LEU A 107 -0.80 13.34 6.29
C LEU A 107 0.63 12.90 5.95
N LEU A 108 1.34 12.42 6.95
CA LEU A 108 2.70 11.91 6.84
C LEU A 108 2.76 10.51 7.44
N VAL A 109 3.20 9.55 6.62
CA VAL A 109 3.46 8.17 7.02
C VAL A 109 4.94 7.89 6.83
N ASN A 110 5.62 7.38 7.87
CA ASN A 110 7.07 7.21 7.87
C ASN A 110 7.48 5.73 7.98
N ASN A 111 8.75 5.48 7.62
CA ASN A 111 9.41 4.17 7.78
C ASN A 111 8.68 3.04 7.02
N ILE A 112 8.13 3.34 5.88
CA ILE A 112 7.52 2.35 5.00
C ILE A 112 8.67 1.63 4.26
N ARG A 113 8.76 0.31 4.41
CA ARG A 113 9.75 -0.52 3.71
C ARG A 113 9.13 -1.11 2.47
N PHE A 114 9.72 -0.81 1.31
CA PHE A 114 9.31 -1.42 0.05
C PHE A 114 10.15 -2.66 -0.20
N ASP A 115 9.49 -3.82 -0.30
CA ASP A 115 10.13 -5.12 -0.45
C ASP A 115 9.32 -5.99 -1.41
N THR A 116 9.90 -6.32 -2.53
CA THR A 116 9.34 -7.18 -3.57
C THR A 116 10.10 -8.49 -3.71
N SER A 117 11.17 -8.66 -2.93
CA SER A 117 11.95 -9.88 -2.89
C SER A 117 11.11 -11.02 -2.34
N LYS A 118 11.32 -12.21 -2.85
CA LYS A 118 10.68 -13.41 -2.33
C LYS A 118 11.62 -14.07 -1.34
N PRO A 119 11.10 -14.56 -0.20
CA PRO A 119 11.92 -15.35 0.70
C PRO A 119 12.43 -16.62 0.00
N GLU A 120 13.72 -16.89 0.17
CA GLU A 120 14.39 -18.07 -0.37
C GLU A 120 14.66 -19.08 0.73
N PHE A 121 14.35 -20.34 0.47
CA PHE A 121 14.64 -21.46 1.36
C PHE A 121 15.83 -22.25 0.85
N LEU A 122 16.82 -22.46 1.71
CA LEU A 122 17.91 -23.40 1.48
C LEU A 122 17.75 -24.60 2.41
N ILE A 123 17.39 -25.74 1.87
CA ILE A 123 17.27 -26.99 2.63
C ILE A 123 18.68 -27.59 2.80
N ASN A 124 19.11 -27.69 4.04
CA ASN A 124 20.41 -28.28 4.40
C ASN A 124 20.28 -29.77 4.64
N TYR A 125 19.20 -30.24 5.25
CA TYR A 125 18.86 -31.64 5.51
C TYR A 125 17.34 -31.82 5.49
N PRO A 126 16.80 -32.93 4.91
CA PRO A 126 17.55 -33.92 4.12
C PRO A 126 17.94 -33.42 2.72
N LYS A 127 18.91 -34.06 2.09
CA LYS A 127 19.26 -33.83 0.70
C LYS A 127 18.40 -34.69 -0.23
N ASN A 128 18.29 -34.28 -1.48
CA ASN A 128 17.59 -35.06 -2.50
C ASN A 128 18.16 -36.48 -2.59
N ASN A 129 17.26 -37.47 -2.66
CA ASN A 129 17.58 -38.91 -2.71
C ASN A 129 18.27 -39.47 -1.43
N GLN A 130 18.22 -38.75 -0.33
CA GLN A 130 18.77 -39.23 0.94
C GLN A 130 17.77 -40.18 1.64
N TYR A 131 18.29 -41.26 2.21
CA TYR A 131 17.54 -42.10 3.12
C TYR A 131 17.61 -41.53 4.54
N ILE A 132 16.48 -41.34 5.17
CA ILE A 132 16.35 -40.76 6.51
C ILE A 132 15.59 -41.67 7.43
N SER A 133 15.87 -41.60 8.74
CA SER A 133 15.19 -42.34 9.80
C SER A 133 14.36 -41.42 10.74
N SER A 134 14.40 -40.11 10.50
CA SER A 134 13.63 -39.08 11.21
C SER A 134 13.06 -38.06 10.24
N THR A 135 12.08 -37.29 10.68
CA THR A 135 11.51 -36.15 9.92
C THR A 135 12.17 -34.83 10.24
N ASP A 136 13.39 -34.86 10.77
CA ASP A 136 14.15 -33.65 11.06
C ASP A 136 14.42 -32.89 9.74
N LEU A 137 14.31 -31.58 9.83
CA LEU A 137 14.56 -30.66 8.71
C LEU A 137 15.49 -29.54 9.17
N GLU A 138 16.59 -29.37 8.44
CA GLU A 138 17.48 -28.23 8.62
C GLU A 138 17.39 -27.31 7.39
N TYR A 139 17.14 -26.03 7.62
CA TYR A 139 17.02 -25.06 6.55
C TYR A 139 17.51 -23.68 6.99
N ASN A 140 17.82 -22.84 6.01
CA ASN A 140 18.02 -21.42 6.17
C ASN A 140 16.97 -20.68 5.36
N ILE A 141 16.60 -19.49 5.83
CA ILE A 141 15.68 -18.58 5.13
C ILE A 141 16.42 -17.26 4.91
N SER A 142 16.23 -16.66 3.74
CA SER A 142 16.90 -15.40 3.37
C SER A 142 16.41 -14.19 4.16
N GLU A 143 15.17 -14.25 4.68
CA GLU A 143 14.50 -13.14 5.36
C GLU A 143 13.43 -13.66 6.35
N ASP A 144 12.91 -12.78 7.21
CA ASP A 144 11.83 -13.10 8.14
C ASP A 144 10.52 -13.36 7.40
N LEU A 145 9.81 -14.40 7.81
CA LEU A 145 8.51 -14.77 7.24
C LEU A 145 7.37 -14.22 8.09
N LEU A 146 6.33 -13.73 7.45
CA LEU A 146 5.05 -13.52 8.11
C LEU A 146 4.35 -14.84 8.42
N SER A 147 4.45 -15.81 7.50
CA SER A 147 3.94 -17.17 7.65
C SER A 147 4.58 -18.09 6.62
N GLY A 148 4.56 -19.39 6.86
CA GLY A 148 5.02 -20.40 5.93
C GLY A 148 4.52 -21.78 6.30
N GLU A 149 4.66 -22.74 5.38
CA GLU A 149 4.32 -24.13 5.61
C GLU A 149 5.41 -25.04 5.07
N ILE A 150 5.71 -26.12 5.81
CA ILE A 150 6.53 -27.23 5.36
C ILE A 150 5.61 -28.42 5.19
N ILE A 151 5.65 -29.02 4.02
CA ILE A 151 4.78 -30.13 3.67
C ILE A 151 5.63 -31.38 3.40
N TRP A 152 5.43 -32.42 4.19
CA TRP A 152 5.94 -33.76 3.91
C TRP A 152 4.84 -34.54 3.22
N GLU A 153 5.05 -34.93 1.99
CA GLU A 153 4.08 -35.69 1.20
C GLU A 153 4.65 -37.05 0.81
N SER A 154 3.89 -38.09 1.11
CA SER A 154 4.23 -39.43 0.67
C SER A 154 3.94 -39.60 -0.83
N VAL A 155 4.91 -40.10 -1.57
CA VAL A 155 4.72 -40.46 -2.99
C VAL A 155 3.80 -41.69 -3.16
N ASN A 156 3.51 -42.40 -2.05
CA ASN A 156 2.61 -43.55 -2.02
C ASN A 156 1.65 -43.45 -0.83
N SER A 157 0.46 -42.93 -1.05
CA SER A 157 -0.59 -42.76 -0.07
C SER A 157 -1.08 -44.03 0.58
N ASN A 158 -0.82 -45.22 0.01
CA ASN A 158 -1.16 -46.51 0.62
C ASN A 158 -0.19 -46.90 1.74
N ILE A 159 1.01 -46.27 1.80
CA ILE A 159 2.00 -46.50 2.86
C ILE A 159 1.79 -45.54 4.01
N ASP A 160 1.48 -44.26 3.68
CA ASP A 160 1.20 -43.21 4.66
C ASP A 160 -0.21 -42.66 4.45
N LEU A 161 -1.17 -43.17 5.16
CA LEU A 161 -2.59 -42.79 5.12
C LEU A 161 -2.83 -41.37 5.72
N ASN A 162 -1.88 -40.82 6.48
CA ASN A 162 -1.98 -39.51 7.10
C ASN A 162 -1.25 -38.43 6.32
N SER A 163 -0.68 -38.76 5.17
CA SER A 163 -0.05 -37.77 4.27
C SER A 163 -1.10 -36.83 3.67
N PRO A 164 -0.80 -35.50 3.50
CA PRO A 164 0.47 -34.86 3.86
C PRO A 164 0.57 -34.46 5.34
N HIS A 165 1.79 -34.43 5.86
CA HIS A 165 2.09 -33.85 7.17
C HIS A 165 2.48 -32.37 6.96
N ILE A 166 1.76 -31.44 7.59
CA ILE A 166 1.95 -30.01 7.43
C ILE A 166 2.47 -29.39 8.73
N ILE A 167 3.58 -28.69 8.65
CA ILE A 167 4.17 -27.92 9.74
C ILE A 167 4.03 -26.45 9.39
N LYS A 168 3.33 -25.67 10.22
CA LYS A 168 3.20 -24.23 10.05
C LYS A 168 4.41 -23.53 10.69
N LEU A 169 5.00 -22.59 9.94
CA LEU A 169 6.04 -21.68 10.40
C LEU A 169 5.39 -20.36 10.80
N ILE A 170 5.71 -19.88 11.99
CA ILE A 170 5.17 -18.62 12.54
C ILE A 170 6.35 -17.70 12.82
#